data_0ed64ec9808985ea5f871de13ec442ce
#
_entry.id   0ed64ec9808985ea5f871de13ec442ce
#
_cell.length_a   1.000
_cell.length_b   1.000
_cell.length_c   1.000
_cell.angle_alpha   90.00
_cell.angle_beta   90.00
_cell.angle_gamma   90.00
#
_symmetry.space_group_name_H-M   'P 1'
#
loop_
_entity.id
_entity.type
_entity.pdbx_description
1 polymer ?
#
loop_
_entity_poly.entity_id
_entity_poly.type
_entity_poly.pdbx_seq_one_letter_code
_entity_poly.pdbx_strand_id
1 'polypeptide(L)'
;MSIGKLKINAAIRLFVMGAVICITGCKDETFYPEKIVLPLPGKAAAPLELLLMKPGKFMMGTNPDDKSNGGNEKYKKAIISKHFWIGKFEVTQEQWQSLMGNNPSKYKAKNHPVEQVGYYQSLEFCKKLDKLYAVQIPAGYKFYLPSETEWEYACRAGTVTALNNGKNLFGEGKFKQSDANLDEVGWYMVNAPESHQTVGLKKPNAWGLYDMHGNVREWTRSWDLTWYVNSGGRKITRGGSFFDMANFCRSASRTSTNQCGLGDNLGFRVALVKIADIERDEAEEIPEPTEEEYNGVNQ
;
A
#
# COMPACT_ATOMS: atom_id res chain seq x y z
N MET A 1 -11.95 -55.34 12.10
CA MET A 1 -11.02 -54.28 11.63
C MET A 1 -11.75 -52.93 11.70
N SER A 2 -11.41 -52.12 12.70
CA SER A 2 -12.13 -50.89 13.03
C SER A 2 -11.40 -49.69 12.36
N ILE A 3 -12.12 -48.93 11.55
CA ILE A 3 -11.63 -47.75 10.89
C ILE A 3 -11.72 -46.60 11.91
N GLY A 4 -10.56 -46.13 12.36
CA GLY A 4 -10.45 -45.03 13.29
C GLY A 4 -10.93 -43.71 12.69
N LYS A 5 -11.95 -43.13 13.30
CA LYS A 5 -12.40 -41.76 13.02
C LYS A 5 -11.38 -40.75 13.52
N LEU A 6 -10.75 -40.06 12.62
CA LEU A 6 -9.89 -38.90 12.90
C LEU A 6 -10.77 -37.77 13.47
N LYS A 7 -10.60 -37.47 14.75
CA LYS A 7 -11.24 -36.31 15.39
C LYS A 7 -10.53 -35.04 14.91
N ILE A 8 -11.15 -34.29 14.03
CA ILE A 8 -10.75 -32.90 13.74
C ILE A 8 -11.21 -32.05 14.92
N ASN A 9 -10.25 -31.55 15.67
CA ASN A 9 -10.49 -30.61 16.77
C ASN A 9 -11.06 -29.29 16.23
N ALA A 10 -12.35 -29.07 16.45
CA ALA A 10 -13.04 -27.81 16.25
C ALA A 10 -12.69 -26.87 17.42
N ALA A 11 -11.71 -26.03 17.25
CA ALA A 11 -11.46 -24.93 18.17
C ALA A 11 -10.72 -23.78 17.46
N ILE A 12 -11.36 -23.13 16.49
CA ILE A 12 -11.13 -21.72 16.20
C ILE A 12 -12.51 -21.12 15.89
N ARG A 13 -13.27 -20.84 16.94
CA ARG A 13 -14.41 -19.94 16.87
C ARG A 13 -13.86 -18.52 17.03
N LEU A 14 -13.64 -17.84 15.94
CA LEU A 14 -13.36 -16.42 15.94
C LEU A 14 -14.66 -15.67 16.22
N PHE A 15 -14.66 -14.86 17.27
CA PHE A 15 -15.73 -13.95 17.61
C PHE A 15 -15.85 -12.86 16.54
N VAL A 16 -16.75 -13.03 15.59
CA VAL A 16 -17.38 -11.91 14.88
C VAL A 16 -18.75 -11.74 15.49
N MET A 17 -18.86 -10.94 16.53
CA MET A 17 -20.15 -10.45 17.01
C MET A 17 -20.62 -9.35 16.05
N GLY A 18 -21.33 -9.77 15.00
CA GLY A 18 -22.23 -8.92 14.25
C GLY A 18 -23.62 -9.52 14.42
N ALA A 19 -24.43 -8.97 15.31
CA ALA A 19 -25.82 -9.34 15.47
C ALA A 19 -26.56 -9.11 14.15
N VAL A 20 -26.99 -10.18 13.49
CA VAL A 20 -27.97 -10.09 12.42
C VAL A 20 -29.33 -9.81 13.08
N ILE A 21 -29.69 -8.55 13.19
CA ILE A 21 -31.07 -8.16 13.47
C ILE A 21 -31.77 -8.09 12.12
N CYS A 22 -32.55 -9.11 11.81
CA CYS A 22 -33.50 -9.09 10.70
C CYS A 22 -34.61 -8.09 11.05
N ILE A 23 -34.53 -6.87 10.54
CA ILE A 23 -35.66 -5.93 10.50
C ILE A 23 -36.15 -5.94 9.04
N THR A 24 -37.34 -6.48 8.85
CA THR A 24 -38.08 -6.43 7.60
C THR A 24 -38.33 -4.99 7.20
N GLY A 25 -37.71 -4.56 6.04
CA GLY A 25 -38.10 -3.32 5.40
C GLY A 25 -37.02 -2.27 5.10
N CYS A 26 -35.73 -2.56 5.20
CA CYS A 26 -34.67 -1.63 4.73
C CYS A 26 -33.87 -2.26 3.58
N LYS A 27 -33.58 -1.43 2.59
CA LYS A 27 -32.60 -1.74 1.52
C LYS A 27 -31.33 -2.29 2.16
N ASP A 28 -30.79 -3.37 1.62
CA ASP A 28 -29.54 -4.02 2.05
C ASP A 28 -28.39 -2.98 2.12
N GLU A 29 -28.24 -2.33 3.28
CA GLU A 29 -27.01 -1.58 3.56
C GLU A 29 -25.90 -2.61 3.82
N THR A 30 -25.05 -2.80 2.83
CA THR A 30 -23.87 -3.65 2.98
C THR A 30 -23.00 -3.09 4.13
N PHE A 31 -22.90 -3.87 5.21
CA PHE A 31 -22.07 -3.50 6.36
C PHE A 31 -20.58 -3.60 6.01
N TYR A 32 -19.86 -2.50 6.14
CA TYR A 32 -18.41 -2.43 5.95
C TYR A 32 -17.73 -2.22 7.31
N PRO A 33 -17.01 -3.22 7.87
CA PRO A 33 -16.34 -3.08 9.16
C PRO A 33 -15.23 -2.02 9.07
N GLU A 34 -15.14 -1.15 10.07
CA GLU A 34 -14.11 -0.10 10.14
C GLU A 34 -12.68 -0.67 10.18
N LYS A 35 -12.54 -1.90 10.66
CA LYS A 35 -11.26 -2.61 10.74
C LYS A 35 -11.44 -4.09 10.48
N ILE A 36 -10.50 -4.66 9.71
CA ILE A 36 -10.37 -6.10 9.50
C ILE A 36 -9.06 -6.54 10.15
N VAL A 37 -9.11 -7.62 10.93
CA VAL A 37 -7.94 -8.22 11.60
C VAL A 37 -7.82 -9.67 11.13
N LEU A 38 -6.71 -10.00 10.51
CA LEU A 38 -6.44 -11.29 9.90
C LEU A 38 -5.28 -11.99 10.61
N PRO A 39 -5.55 -12.98 11.48
CA PRO A 39 -4.50 -13.82 12.05
C PRO A 39 -3.78 -14.57 10.93
N LEU A 40 -2.45 -14.55 10.93
CA LEU A 40 -1.65 -15.27 9.94
C LEU A 40 -1.22 -16.65 10.47
N PRO A 41 -0.88 -17.60 9.57
CA PRO A 41 -0.38 -18.91 9.99
C PRO A 41 0.87 -18.80 10.87
N GLY A 42 0.99 -19.69 11.87
CA GLY A 42 2.10 -19.65 12.83
C GLY A 42 1.74 -18.88 14.11
N LYS A 43 2.41 -19.21 15.21
CA LYS A 43 2.10 -18.64 16.54
C LYS A 43 2.72 -17.28 16.82
N ALA A 44 3.64 -16.83 15.98
CA ALA A 44 4.51 -15.68 16.26
C ALA A 44 4.15 -14.43 15.45
N ALA A 45 3.54 -14.56 14.26
CA ALA A 45 3.25 -13.42 13.42
C ALA A 45 2.11 -12.56 13.99
N ALA A 46 2.36 -11.26 14.11
CA ALA A 46 1.32 -10.30 14.40
C ALA A 46 0.22 -10.35 13.31
N PRO A 47 -1.06 -10.18 13.66
CA PRO A 47 -2.13 -10.20 12.68
C PRO A 47 -1.95 -9.05 11.66
N LEU A 48 -2.39 -9.27 10.44
CA LEU A 48 -2.51 -8.21 9.45
C LEU A 48 -3.75 -7.37 9.78
N GLU A 49 -3.57 -6.07 10.00
CA GLU A 49 -4.65 -5.12 10.28
C GLU A 49 -4.91 -4.25 9.05
N LEU A 50 -6.16 -4.21 8.59
CA LEU A 50 -6.59 -3.30 7.51
C LEU A 50 -7.65 -2.33 8.05
N LEU A 51 -7.56 -1.07 7.65
CA LEU A 51 -8.47 0.00 8.02
C LEU A 51 -9.35 0.38 6.84
N LEU A 52 -10.63 0.66 7.11
CA LEU A 52 -11.62 1.06 6.11
C LEU A 52 -11.34 2.48 5.61
N MET A 53 -11.25 2.62 4.32
CA MET A 53 -11.26 3.89 3.61
C MET A 53 -12.64 4.10 2.96
N LYS A 54 -13.31 5.20 3.35
CA LYS A 54 -14.65 5.53 2.84
C LYS A 54 -14.53 6.27 1.50
N PRO A 55 -15.53 6.19 0.62
CA PRO A 55 -15.57 6.99 -0.60
C PRO A 55 -15.41 8.47 -0.31
N GLY A 56 -14.72 9.18 -1.18
CA GLY A 56 -14.44 10.60 -0.97
C GLY A 56 -13.79 11.26 -2.17
N LYS A 57 -13.51 12.55 -2.04
CA LYS A 57 -12.84 13.37 -3.05
C LYS A 57 -11.66 14.06 -2.39
N PHE A 58 -10.55 14.15 -3.10
CA PHE A 58 -9.37 14.86 -2.61
C PHE A 58 -8.59 15.49 -3.76
N MET A 59 -7.61 16.32 -3.43
CA MET A 59 -6.66 16.85 -4.40
C MET A 59 -5.41 15.98 -4.38
N MET A 60 -5.19 15.25 -5.47
CA MET A 60 -4.02 14.41 -5.70
C MET A 60 -2.89 15.22 -6.31
N GLY A 61 -1.64 14.89 -5.99
CA GLY A 61 -0.46 15.57 -6.51
C GLY A 61 -0.02 16.73 -5.62
N THR A 62 1.03 17.44 -6.04
CA THR A 62 1.61 18.54 -5.28
C THR A 62 0.82 19.81 -5.44
N ASN A 63 0.41 20.40 -4.31
CA ASN A 63 -0.20 21.72 -4.29
C ASN A 63 0.73 22.73 -4.99
N PRO A 64 0.23 23.61 -5.90
CA PRO A 64 1.03 24.63 -6.57
C PRO A 64 1.85 25.53 -5.63
N ASP A 65 1.38 25.73 -4.40
CA ASP A 65 2.08 26.50 -3.38
C ASP A 65 3.20 25.71 -2.69
N ASP A 66 3.29 24.39 -2.89
CA ASP A 66 4.37 23.54 -2.36
C ASP A 66 5.57 23.54 -3.32
N LYS A 67 6.62 24.27 -2.94
CA LYS A 67 7.84 24.43 -3.73
C LYS A 67 8.76 23.21 -3.72
N SER A 68 8.40 22.14 -3.00
CA SER A 68 9.17 20.88 -2.95
C SER A 68 8.80 19.89 -4.07
N ASN A 69 8.02 20.31 -5.06
CA ASN A 69 7.48 19.50 -6.17
C ASN A 69 8.57 18.75 -6.97
N GLY A 70 8.36 17.46 -7.20
CA GLY A 70 9.20 16.59 -8.03
C GLY A 70 9.03 16.73 -9.55
N GLY A 71 8.06 17.51 -10.02
CA GLY A 71 7.83 17.83 -11.44
C GLY A 71 6.86 16.89 -12.17
N ASN A 72 6.63 15.66 -11.69
CA ASN A 72 5.70 14.69 -12.28
C ASN A 72 4.43 14.44 -11.43
N GLU A 73 4.13 15.35 -10.51
CA GLU A 73 3.10 15.25 -9.48
C GLU A 73 1.93 16.20 -9.80
N LYS A 74 1.23 15.92 -10.90
CA LYS A 74 0.14 16.79 -11.40
C LYS A 74 -0.95 16.99 -10.35
N TYR A 75 -1.20 18.24 -9.97
CA TYR A 75 -2.28 18.61 -9.05
C TYR A 75 -3.63 18.50 -9.73
N LYS A 76 -4.48 17.58 -9.28
CA LYS A 76 -5.79 17.31 -9.87
C LYS A 76 -6.78 16.78 -8.84
N LYS A 77 -8.06 17.02 -9.07
CA LYS A 77 -9.13 16.40 -8.29
C LYS A 77 -9.19 14.91 -8.58
N ALA A 78 -9.21 14.09 -7.55
CA ALA A 78 -9.38 12.65 -7.61
C ALA A 78 -10.58 12.19 -6.78
N ILE A 79 -11.17 11.07 -7.16
CA ILE A 79 -12.39 10.52 -6.54
C ILE A 79 -12.14 9.05 -6.18
N ILE A 80 -12.36 8.72 -4.92
CA ILE A 80 -12.51 7.35 -4.45
C ILE A 80 -14.00 7.03 -4.44
N SER A 81 -14.44 6.20 -5.36
CA SER A 81 -15.88 5.95 -5.58
C SER A 81 -16.43 4.77 -4.76
N LYS A 82 -15.56 3.91 -4.23
CA LYS A 82 -15.92 2.70 -3.47
C LYS A 82 -15.18 2.64 -2.16
N HIS A 83 -15.74 1.93 -1.19
CA HIS A 83 -15.01 1.52 0.00
C HIS A 83 -13.85 0.61 -0.38
N PHE A 84 -12.73 0.72 0.32
CA PHE A 84 -11.64 -0.24 0.30
C PHE A 84 -10.98 -0.29 1.68
N TRP A 85 -10.22 -1.33 1.97
CA TRP A 85 -9.38 -1.38 3.17
C TRP A 85 -7.93 -1.39 2.77
N ILE A 86 -7.10 -0.79 3.60
CA ILE A 86 -5.65 -0.74 3.37
C ILE A 86 -4.91 -1.13 4.64
N GLY A 87 -3.79 -1.80 4.49
CA GLY A 87 -2.92 -2.20 5.60
C GLY A 87 -2.56 -1.02 6.48
N LYS A 88 -2.81 -1.17 7.78
CA LYS A 88 -2.43 -0.18 8.80
C LYS A 88 -0.94 0.11 8.77
N PHE A 89 -0.14 -0.90 8.47
CA PHE A 89 1.30 -0.90 8.32
C PHE A 89 1.71 -1.48 6.98
N GLU A 90 2.95 -1.31 6.61
CA GLU A 90 3.63 -2.14 5.61
C GLU A 90 3.60 -3.60 6.06
N VAL A 91 3.62 -4.56 5.13
CA VAL A 91 3.72 -5.99 5.46
C VAL A 91 5.07 -6.25 6.12
N THR A 92 5.05 -6.83 7.34
CA THR A 92 6.28 -7.13 8.06
C THR A 92 6.95 -8.42 7.58
N GLN A 93 8.25 -8.56 7.87
CA GLN A 93 9.03 -9.76 7.53
C GLN A 93 8.45 -11.02 8.18
N GLU A 94 7.95 -10.93 9.41
CA GLU A 94 7.34 -12.08 10.09
C GLU A 94 5.99 -12.45 9.46
N GLN A 95 5.17 -11.46 9.09
CA GLN A 95 3.92 -11.68 8.33
C GLN A 95 4.20 -12.32 6.97
N TRP A 96 5.18 -11.80 6.23
CA TRP A 96 5.62 -12.39 4.97
C TRP A 96 6.07 -13.83 5.16
N GLN A 97 6.99 -14.07 6.08
CA GLN A 97 7.55 -15.41 6.31
C GLN A 97 6.49 -16.42 6.73
N SER A 98 5.49 -16.02 7.53
CA SER A 98 4.41 -16.90 7.97
C SER A 98 3.56 -17.41 6.81
N LEU A 99 3.42 -16.63 5.74
CA LEU A 99 2.57 -16.95 4.60
C LEU A 99 3.38 -17.47 3.39
N MET A 100 4.58 -16.95 3.18
CA MET A 100 5.42 -17.30 2.03
C MET A 100 6.45 -18.39 2.33
N GLY A 101 6.77 -18.63 3.62
CA GLY A 101 7.69 -19.67 4.06
C GLY A 101 9.17 -19.26 4.07
N ASN A 102 9.52 -18.08 3.56
CA ASN A 102 10.89 -17.55 3.55
C ASN A 102 10.90 -16.07 3.96
N ASN A 103 12.10 -15.50 4.14
CA ASN A 103 12.27 -14.06 4.32
C ASN A 103 13.37 -13.58 3.37
N PRO A 104 13.02 -12.84 2.27
CA PRO A 104 14.00 -12.37 1.29
C PRO A 104 14.78 -11.14 1.77
N SER A 105 14.29 -10.42 2.77
CA SER A 105 14.82 -9.12 3.21
C SER A 105 16.33 -9.15 3.49
N LYS A 106 17.01 -8.08 3.17
CA LYS A 106 18.44 -7.87 3.47
C LYS A 106 18.65 -7.57 4.95
N TYR A 107 17.88 -6.63 5.49
CA TYR A 107 17.96 -6.21 6.88
C TYR A 107 16.98 -7.02 7.74
N LYS A 108 17.45 -8.10 8.37
CA LYS A 108 16.60 -9.07 9.07
C LYS A 108 16.11 -8.56 10.43
N ALA A 109 14.81 -8.32 10.53
CA ALA A 109 14.14 -8.04 11.81
C ALA A 109 12.62 -8.29 11.69
N LYS A 110 12.04 -9.04 12.62
CA LYS A 110 10.66 -9.56 12.54
C LYS A 110 9.60 -8.52 12.22
N ASN A 111 9.61 -7.40 12.94
CA ASN A 111 8.62 -6.33 12.85
C ASN A 111 9.03 -5.20 11.90
N HIS A 112 10.10 -5.37 11.16
CA HIS A 112 10.47 -4.46 10.08
C HIS A 112 9.65 -4.78 8.83
N PRO A 113 9.45 -3.83 7.92
CA PRO A 113 8.80 -4.12 6.64
C PRO A 113 9.59 -5.17 5.87
N VAL A 114 8.91 -6.02 5.13
CA VAL A 114 9.56 -6.90 4.16
C VAL A 114 10.04 -6.07 2.98
N GLU A 115 11.26 -6.33 2.54
CA GLU A 115 11.86 -5.74 1.35
C GLU A 115 12.52 -6.82 0.47
N GLN A 116 13.14 -6.47 -0.63
CA GLN A 116 13.61 -7.42 -1.66
C GLN A 116 12.48 -8.28 -2.23
N VAL A 117 11.29 -7.67 -2.35
CA VAL A 117 10.10 -8.30 -2.92
C VAL A 117 9.66 -7.55 -4.17
N GLY A 118 9.53 -8.26 -5.27
CA GLY A 118 9.04 -7.72 -6.53
C GLY A 118 7.51 -7.59 -6.55
N TYR A 119 6.99 -6.89 -7.56
CA TYR A 119 5.56 -6.68 -7.74
C TYR A 119 4.76 -8.00 -7.75
N TYR A 120 5.17 -8.97 -8.55
CA TYR A 120 4.48 -10.26 -8.67
C TYR A 120 4.55 -11.10 -7.39
N GLN A 121 5.64 -11.00 -6.64
CA GLN A 121 5.75 -11.68 -5.35
C GLN A 121 4.80 -11.06 -4.31
N SER A 122 4.61 -9.73 -4.35
CA SER A 122 3.61 -9.04 -3.52
C SER A 122 2.18 -9.47 -3.88
N LEU A 123 1.88 -9.68 -5.17
CA LEU A 123 0.59 -10.22 -5.60
C LEU A 123 0.38 -11.68 -5.18
N GLU A 124 1.43 -12.51 -5.18
CA GLU A 124 1.31 -13.89 -4.70
C GLU A 124 1.01 -13.94 -3.19
N PHE A 125 1.56 -13.01 -2.40
CA PHE A 125 1.18 -12.83 -1.00
C PHE A 125 -0.32 -12.52 -0.87
N CYS A 126 -0.83 -11.56 -1.63
CA CYS A 126 -2.25 -11.21 -1.68
C CYS A 126 -3.13 -12.40 -2.07
N LYS A 127 -2.73 -13.17 -3.09
CA LYS A 127 -3.42 -14.36 -3.55
C LYS A 127 -3.48 -15.47 -2.48
N LYS A 128 -2.47 -15.60 -1.66
CA LYS A 128 -2.50 -16.51 -0.50
C LYS A 128 -3.45 -16.03 0.59
N LEU A 129 -3.56 -14.72 0.83
CA LEU A 129 -4.60 -14.16 1.69
C LEU A 129 -6.00 -14.44 1.17
N ASP A 130 -6.25 -14.30 -0.12
CA ASP A 130 -7.54 -14.65 -0.73
C ASP A 130 -7.92 -16.11 -0.46
N LYS A 131 -6.98 -17.04 -0.60
CA LYS A 131 -7.23 -18.46 -0.31
C LYS A 131 -7.57 -18.73 1.16
N LEU A 132 -6.97 -17.98 2.08
CA LEU A 132 -7.20 -18.15 3.52
C LEU A 132 -8.51 -17.51 3.98
N TYR A 133 -8.92 -16.40 3.37
CA TYR A 133 -9.98 -15.54 3.88
C TYR A 133 -11.15 -15.32 2.91
N ALA A 134 -11.25 -16.08 1.82
CA ALA A 134 -12.28 -15.93 0.78
C ALA A 134 -13.71 -15.83 1.31
N VAL A 135 -14.05 -16.55 2.39
CA VAL A 135 -15.39 -16.54 3.00
C VAL A 135 -15.60 -15.46 4.06
N GLN A 136 -14.56 -14.69 4.38
CA GLN A 136 -14.58 -13.69 5.46
C GLN A 136 -14.51 -12.26 4.92
N ILE A 137 -14.19 -12.09 3.64
CA ILE A 137 -14.13 -10.79 2.96
C ILE A 137 -15.47 -10.46 2.29
N PRO A 138 -15.83 -9.18 2.13
CA PRO A 138 -17.04 -8.78 1.46
C PRO A 138 -17.11 -9.29 0.00
N ALA A 139 -18.28 -9.69 -0.46
CA ALA A 139 -18.46 -10.17 -1.82
C ALA A 139 -18.01 -9.13 -2.87
N GLY A 140 -17.30 -9.59 -3.91
CA GLY A 140 -16.75 -8.75 -4.98
C GLY A 140 -15.52 -7.96 -4.58
N TYR A 141 -14.88 -8.29 -3.45
CA TYR A 141 -13.57 -7.78 -3.03
C TYR A 141 -12.50 -8.85 -3.11
N LYS A 142 -11.24 -8.42 -3.19
CA LYS A 142 -10.07 -9.27 -3.28
C LYS A 142 -8.87 -8.56 -2.64
N PHE A 143 -7.98 -9.32 -2.01
CA PHE A 143 -6.70 -8.79 -1.57
C PHE A 143 -5.82 -8.48 -2.77
N TYR A 144 -5.28 -7.28 -2.78
CA TYR A 144 -4.41 -6.79 -3.85
C TYR A 144 -3.50 -5.66 -3.33
N LEU A 145 -2.82 -4.97 -4.24
CA LEU A 145 -2.11 -3.73 -3.93
C LEU A 145 -3.05 -2.53 -4.10
N PRO A 146 -2.87 -1.43 -3.36
CA PRO A 146 -3.62 -0.21 -3.61
C PRO A 146 -3.27 0.36 -4.99
N SER A 147 -4.20 1.07 -5.64
CA SER A 147 -3.83 1.96 -6.73
C SER A 147 -3.03 3.15 -6.19
N GLU A 148 -2.33 3.86 -7.06
CA GLU A 148 -1.63 5.09 -6.69
C GLU A 148 -2.59 6.12 -6.07
N THR A 149 -3.78 6.24 -6.62
CA THR A 149 -4.82 7.16 -6.13
C THR A 149 -5.35 6.75 -4.76
N GLU A 150 -5.60 5.46 -4.53
CA GLU A 150 -6.02 4.94 -3.22
C GLU A 150 -4.92 5.11 -2.18
N TRP A 151 -3.66 4.86 -2.56
CA TRP A 151 -2.51 5.03 -1.67
C TRP A 151 -2.38 6.49 -1.22
N GLU A 152 -2.41 7.47 -2.15
CA GLU A 152 -2.27 8.89 -1.81
C GLU A 152 -3.46 9.41 -1.01
N TYR A 153 -4.68 8.97 -1.33
CA TYR A 153 -5.89 9.27 -0.54
C TYR A 153 -5.72 8.83 0.91
N ALA A 154 -5.30 7.58 1.10
CA ALA A 154 -5.05 6.99 2.41
C ALA A 154 -3.90 7.70 3.15
N CYS A 155 -2.80 8.02 2.46
CA CYS A 155 -1.67 8.76 3.00
C CYS A 155 -2.10 10.12 3.53
N ARG A 156 -2.81 10.91 2.72
CA ARG A 156 -3.24 12.27 3.09
C ARG A 156 -4.22 12.30 4.25
N ALA A 157 -5.10 11.33 4.35
CA ALA A 157 -6.11 11.29 5.41
C ALA A 157 -6.84 12.64 5.64
N GLY A 158 -7.17 13.32 4.54
CA GLY A 158 -7.85 14.61 4.52
C GLY A 158 -6.94 15.84 4.45
N THR A 159 -5.61 15.70 4.55
CA THR A 159 -4.68 16.84 4.42
C THR A 159 -4.43 17.21 2.94
N VAL A 160 -4.03 18.46 2.71
CA VAL A 160 -3.59 18.98 1.40
C VAL A 160 -2.11 19.35 1.37
N THR A 161 -1.42 19.17 2.50
CA THR A 161 -0.02 19.51 2.73
C THR A 161 0.92 18.43 2.19
N ALA A 162 2.22 18.71 2.18
CA ALA A 162 3.25 17.75 1.80
C ALA A 162 3.24 16.48 2.68
N LEU A 163 2.91 16.63 3.96
CA LEU A 163 2.89 15.56 4.96
C LEU A 163 1.49 15.35 5.52
N ASN A 164 1.22 14.16 6.00
CA ASN A 164 -0.07 13.74 6.54
C ASN A 164 -0.39 14.25 7.96
N ASN A 165 0.57 14.94 8.60
CA ASN A 165 0.40 15.62 9.87
C ASN A 165 -0.09 17.08 9.72
N GLY A 166 -0.50 17.48 8.52
CA GLY A 166 -0.97 18.83 8.22
C GLY A 166 0.13 19.87 8.04
N LYS A 167 1.38 19.43 7.89
CA LYS A 167 2.55 20.32 7.74
C LYS A 167 3.19 20.15 6.35
N ASN A 168 3.83 21.21 5.88
CA ASN A 168 4.72 21.15 4.72
C ASN A 168 6.16 20.90 5.20
N LEU A 169 7.03 20.53 4.27
CA LEU A 169 8.47 20.48 4.56
C LEU A 169 8.99 21.88 4.87
N PHE A 170 9.93 21.98 5.80
CA PHE A 170 10.56 23.25 6.16
C PHE A 170 11.38 23.82 5.02
N GLY A 171 11.19 25.12 4.71
CA GLY A 171 11.99 25.90 3.75
C GLY A 171 11.77 25.47 2.28
N GLU A 172 12.49 26.14 1.39
CA GLU A 172 12.42 25.95 -0.05
C GLU A 172 13.58 25.05 -0.53
N GLY A 173 13.33 24.23 -1.54
CA GLY A 173 14.40 23.49 -2.24
C GLY A 173 14.04 22.03 -2.55
N LYS A 174 14.52 21.60 -3.73
CA LYS A 174 14.26 20.23 -4.27
C LYS A 174 15.08 19.13 -3.57
N PHE A 175 16.12 19.48 -2.81
CA PHE A 175 17.06 18.52 -2.22
C PHE A 175 17.20 18.75 -0.72
N LYS A 176 16.15 18.47 0.03
CA LYS A 176 16.19 18.52 1.48
C LYS A 176 16.68 17.22 2.08
N GLN A 177 17.74 17.31 2.84
CA GLN A 177 18.27 16.16 3.57
C GLN A 177 17.50 15.92 4.87
N SER A 178 17.27 16.94 5.72
CA SER A 178 16.59 16.82 7.01
C SER A 178 15.34 17.69 7.10
N ASP A 179 14.32 17.23 7.82
CA ASP A 179 13.10 17.99 8.04
C ASP A 179 12.39 17.58 9.34
N ALA A 180 12.28 18.53 10.28
CA ALA A 180 11.70 18.28 11.60
C ALA A 180 10.19 17.94 11.55
N ASN A 181 9.45 18.38 10.53
CA ASN A 181 8.04 18.02 10.37
C ASN A 181 7.92 16.57 9.89
N LEU A 182 8.83 16.12 9.02
CA LEU A 182 8.89 14.73 8.56
C LEU A 182 9.37 13.78 9.68
N ASP A 183 10.26 14.24 10.55
CA ASP A 183 10.76 13.44 11.70
C ASP A 183 9.63 12.91 12.60
N GLU A 184 8.49 13.61 12.64
CA GLU A 184 7.33 13.17 13.43
C GLU A 184 6.62 11.94 12.85
N VAL A 185 6.62 11.79 11.53
CA VAL A 185 5.75 10.86 10.79
C VAL A 185 6.46 9.89 9.88
N GLY A 186 7.79 10.03 9.68
CA GLY A 186 8.52 9.25 8.69
C GLY A 186 9.95 8.86 9.07
N TRP A 187 10.42 7.77 8.45
CA TRP A 187 11.78 7.27 8.50
C TRP A 187 12.46 7.48 7.14
N TYR A 188 13.51 8.27 7.10
CA TYR A 188 14.21 8.65 5.88
C TYR A 188 15.73 8.76 6.12
N MET A 189 16.50 9.09 5.11
CA MET A 189 17.97 9.01 5.10
C MET A 189 18.67 9.61 6.32
N VAL A 190 18.11 10.65 6.94
CA VAL A 190 18.77 11.33 8.07
C VAL A 190 18.49 10.69 9.42
N ASN A 191 17.27 10.21 9.63
CA ASN A 191 16.85 9.65 10.92
C ASN A 191 16.79 8.10 10.96
N ALA A 192 17.07 7.45 9.83
CA ALA A 192 17.21 5.99 9.71
C ALA A 192 18.36 5.62 8.74
N PRO A 193 19.60 6.06 8.97
CA PRO A 193 20.67 6.02 7.96
C PRO A 193 21.16 4.61 7.62
N GLU A 194 20.94 3.64 8.48
CA GLU A 194 21.48 2.28 8.31
C GLU A 194 20.47 1.32 7.66
N SER A 195 19.19 1.44 8.02
CA SER A 195 18.14 0.56 7.53
C SER A 195 16.74 1.11 7.84
N HIS A 196 15.72 0.52 7.21
CA HIS A 196 14.33 0.69 7.63
C HIS A 196 14.13 0.28 9.11
N GLN A 197 13.04 0.73 9.71
CA GLN A 197 12.74 0.59 11.13
C GLN A 197 11.52 -0.32 11.35
N THR A 198 11.33 -0.75 12.61
CA THR A 198 10.08 -1.42 13.03
C THR A 198 8.87 -0.58 12.64
N VAL A 199 7.86 -1.20 12.05
CA VAL A 199 6.63 -0.51 11.63
C VAL A 199 5.88 0.08 12.82
N GLY A 200 5.23 1.23 12.62
CA GLY A 200 4.36 1.84 13.62
C GLY A 200 5.05 2.62 14.73
N LEU A 201 6.32 2.94 14.62
CA LEU A 201 7.06 3.71 15.65
C LEU A 201 6.90 5.23 15.51
N LYS A 202 6.54 5.73 14.34
CA LYS A 202 6.22 7.16 14.12
C LYS A 202 4.74 7.42 14.37
N LYS A 203 4.33 8.70 14.36
CA LYS A 203 2.92 9.07 14.52
C LYS A 203 2.09 8.62 13.32
N PRO A 204 0.89 8.05 13.53
CA PRO A 204 -0.01 7.73 12.43
C PRO A 204 -0.63 9.00 11.84
N ASN A 205 -1.20 8.88 10.65
CA ASN A 205 -2.08 9.91 10.10
C ASN A 205 -3.45 9.93 10.81
N ALA A 206 -4.31 10.87 10.42
CA ALA A 206 -5.63 11.06 11.04
C ALA A 206 -6.57 9.83 10.89
N TRP A 207 -6.28 8.92 9.95
CA TRP A 207 -7.05 7.69 9.75
C TRP A 207 -6.38 6.45 10.36
N GLY A 208 -5.30 6.64 11.13
CA GLY A 208 -4.63 5.57 11.86
C GLY A 208 -3.61 4.76 11.05
N LEU A 209 -3.21 5.23 9.88
CA LEU A 209 -2.19 4.59 9.04
C LEU A 209 -0.79 5.08 9.42
N TYR A 210 0.15 4.16 9.50
CA TYR A 210 1.54 4.41 9.87
C TYR A 210 2.47 4.29 8.67
N ASP A 211 3.65 4.86 8.79
CA ASP A 211 4.78 4.71 7.87
C ASP A 211 4.45 5.09 6.41
N MET A 212 3.50 6.03 6.25
CA MET A 212 3.12 6.56 4.92
C MET A 212 4.19 7.52 4.36
N HIS A 213 5.22 7.84 5.13
CA HIS A 213 6.33 8.72 4.77
C HIS A 213 7.67 8.05 5.09
N GLY A 214 8.34 7.48 4.11
CA GLY A 214 9.62 6.80 4.29
C GLY A 214 9.45 5.33 4.68
N ASN A 215 10.34 4.80 5.48
CA ASN A 215 10.56 3.41 5.83
C ASN A 215 10.91 2.57 4.60
N VAL A 216 9.96 2.00 3.87
CA VAL A 216 10.20 1.44 2.53
C VAL A 216 9.23 2.02 1.51
N ARG A 217 9.66 2.14 0.27
CA ARG A 217 8.76 2.44 -0.85
C ARG A 217 7.78 1.30 -1.01
N GLU A 218 6.58 1.63 -1.44
CA GLU A 218 5.49 0.66 -1.54
C GLU A 218 5.01 0.49 -2.96
N TRP A 219 4.92 -0.77 -3.40
CA TRP A 219 4.30 -1.12 -4.66
C TRP A 219 2.84 -0.67 -4.70
N THR A 220 2.43 -0.07 -5.81
CA THR A 220 1.02 0.12 -6.18
C THR A 220 0.68 -0.68 -7.43
N ARG A 221 -0.62 -0.92 -7.69
CA ARG A 221 -1.05 -1.61 -8.92
C ARG A 221 -1.02 -0.72 -10.15
N SER A 222 -0.87 0.60 -9.99
CA SER A 222 -0.92 1.57 -11.09
C SER A 222 0.31 1.52 -11.99
N TRP A 223 0.09 1.64 -13.28
CA TRP A 223 1.14 1.75 -14.27
C TRP A 223 1.73 3.16 -14.34
N ASP A 224 3.02 3.26 -14.62
CA ASP A 224 3.64 4.52 -15.03
C ASP A 224 3.62 4.63 -16.55
N LEU A 225 2.64 5.35 -17.06
CA LEU A 225 2.45 5.54 -18.49
C LEU A 225 3.45 6.52 -19.11
N THR A 226 4.31 7.18 -18.32
CA THR A 226 5.29 8.17 -18.81
C THR A 226 6.58 7.52 -19.33
N TRP A 227 6.86 6.26 -18.99
CA TRP A 227 8.08 5.52 -19.34
C TRP A 227 7.80 4.33 -20.25
N TYR A 228 6.90 4.53 -21.22
CA TYR A 228 6.25 3.42 -21.91
C TYR A 228 7.06 2.78 -23.06
N VAL A 229 8.08 3.42 -23.57
CA VAL A 229 8.81 2.97 -24.74
C VAL A 229 9.94 1.97 -24.37
N ASN A 230 9.78 0.71 -24.75
CA ASN A 230 10.82 -0.35 -24.78
C ASN A 230 11.26 -1.04 -23.48
N SER A 231 10.56 -0.93 -22.33
CA SER A 231 11.06 -1.54 -21.09
C SER A 231 10.09 -2.45 -20.31
N GLY A 232 9.06 -2.98 -20.95
CA GLY A 232 8.16 -3.95 -20.30
C GLY A 232 7.24 -3.37 -19.21
N GLY A 233 7.03 -2.06 -19.21
CA GLY A 233 6.15 -1.36 -18.27
C GLY A 233 6.77 -1.21 -16.87
N ARG A 234 6.40 -0.10 -16.20
CA ARG A 234 6.81 0.19 -14.82
C ARG A 234 5.60 0.38 -13.95
N LYS A 235 5.67 -0.08 -12.72
CA LYS A 235 4.65 0.18 -11.70
C LYS A 235 5.06 1.37 -10.84
N ILE A 236 4.08 2.20 -10.49
CA ILE A 236 4.28 3.31 -9.56
C ILE A 236 4.59 2.75 -8.18
N THR A 237 5.59 3.35 -7.53
CA THR A 237 5.90 3.14 -6.12
C THR A 237 5.78 4.45 -5.35
N ARG A 238 5.35 4.37 -4.08
CA ARG A 238 4.95 5.51 -3.28
C ARG A 238 5.63 5.51 -1.91
N GLY A 239 5.54 6.63 -1.18
CA GLY A 239 5.96 6.75 0.21
C GLY A 239 7.37 7.27 0.44
N GLY A 240 8.30 7.03 -0.47
CA GLY A 240 9.71 7.19 -0.19
C GLY A 240 10.22 6.08 0.74
N SER A 241 11.46 6.18 1.19
CA SER A 241 12.10 5.13 2.01
C SER A 241 13.13 5.71 2.98
N PHE A 242 13.63 4.85 3.86
CA PHE A 242 14.76 5.18 4.76
C PHE A 242 16.00 5.66 4.00
N PHE A 243 16.14 5.34 2.74
CA PHE A 243 17.29 5.71 1.90
C PHE A 243 17.07 7.03 1.13
N ASP A 244 15.87 7.59 1.18
CA ASP A 244 15.51 8.77 0.41
C ASP A 244 15.66 10.06 1.22
N MET A 245 15.92 11.18 0.52
CA MET A 245 15.84 12.52 1.09
C MET A 245 14.40 12.89 1.43
N ALA A 246 14.21 13.84 2.33
CA ALA A 246 12.88 14.25 2.82
C ALA A 246 11.87 14.61 1.71
N ASN A 247 12.33 15.26 0.65
CA ASN A 247 11.45 15.65 -0.47
C ASN A 247 10.85 14.45 -1.24
N PHE A 248 11.46 13.27 -1.18
CA PHE A 248 10.93 12.05 -1.79
C PHE A 248 9.95 11.30 -0.88
N CYS A 249 9.83 11.71 0.39
CA CYS A 249 8.90 11.11 1.35
C CYS A 249 7.58 11.88 1.49
N ARG A 250 7.23 12.80 0.58
CA ARG A 250 5.97 13.56 0.60
C ARG A 250 4.77 12.72 0.13
N SER A 251 3.56 13.11 0.55
CA SER A 251 2.32 12.45 0.12
C SER A 251 2.16 12.36 -1.40
N ALA A 252 2.60 13.39 -2.13
CA ALA A 252 2.51 13.46 -3.59
C ALA A 252 3.68 12.79 -4.31
N SER A 253 4.79 12.53 -3.60
CA SER A 253 6.00 11.99 -4.22
C SER A 253 5.73 10.61 -4.82
N ARG A 254 6.19 10.42 -6.05
CA ARG A 254 6.03 9.19 -6.82
C ARG A 254 7.31 8.82 -7.55
N THR A 255 7.56 7.54 -7.61
CA THR A 255 8.61 6.95 -8.45
C THR A 255 8.05 5.76 -9.19
N SER A 256 8.79 5.21 -10.13
CA SER A 256 8.38 3.99 -10.82
C SER A 256 9.51 2.98 -10.87
N THR A 257 9.15 1.72 -10.77
CA THR A 257 10.10 0.60 -10.75
C THR A 257 9.63 -0.49 -11.70
N ASN A 258 10.58 -1.13 -12.41
CA ASN A 258 10.28 -2.31 -13.20
C ASN A 258 9.66 -3.39 -12.31
N GLN A 259 8.66 -4.12 -12.81
CA GLN A 259 7.92 -5.14 -12.04
C GLN A 259 8.79 -6.26 -11.47
N CYS A 260 9.91 -6.56 -12.12
CA CYS A 260 10.91 -7.51 -11.65
C CYS A 260 11.97 -6.86 -10.74
N GLY A 261 11.87 -5.52 -10.52
CA GLY A 261 12.82 -4.80 -9.69
C GLY A 261 12.75 -5.25 -8.24
N LEU A 262 13.92 -5.41 -7.64
CA LEU A 262 14.10 -5.71 -6.22
C LEU A 262 14.90 -4.57 -5.59
N GLY A 263 14.62 -4.25 -4.34
CA GLY A 263 15.36 -3.24 -3.62
C GLY A 263 15.26 -3.44 -2.11
N ASP A 264 16.33 -3.15 -1.40
CA ASP A 264 16.38 -3.19 0.06
C ASP A 264 15.61 -2.05 0.74
N ASN A 265 15.00 -1.20 -0.08
CA ASN A 265 14.15 -0.09 0.32
C ASN A 265 12.76 -0.16 -0.35
N LEU A 266 12.36 -1.33 -0.85
CA LEU A 266 11.12 -1.53 -1.61
C LEU A 266 10.33 -2.73 -1.07
N GLY A 267 9.16 -2.45 -0.54
CA GLY A 267 8.20 -3.38 0.01
C GLY A 267 6.78 -3.04 -0.45
N PHE A 268 5.77 -3.31 0.39
CA PHE A 268 4.38 -3.05 0.04
C PHE A 268 3.46 -3.08 1.28
N ARG A 269 2.27 -2.53 1.13
CA ARG A 269 1.12 -2.79 2.01
C ARG A 269 -0.03 -3.42 1.24
N VAL A 270 -0.81 -4.26 1.92
CA VAL A 270 -1.98 -4.92 1.32
C VAL A 270 -3.15 -3.96 1.26
N ALA A 271 -3.97 -4.08 0.23
CA ALA A 271 -5.31 -3.51 0.17
C ALA A 271 -6.35 -4.61 -0.09
N LEU A 272 -7.58 -4.38 0.36
CA LEU A 272 -8.74 -5.17 0.00
C LEU A 272 -9.65 -4.28 -0.84
N VAL A 273 -9.73 -4.54 -2.13
CA VAL A 273 -10.30 -3.66 -3.14
C VAL A 273 -11.36 -4.38 -3.99
N LYS A 274 -12.22 -3.63 -4.65
CA LYS A 274 -13.20 -4.21 -5.59
C LYS A 274 -12.50 -4.87 -6.77
N ILE A 275 -12.95 -6.08 -7.13
CA ILE A 275 -12.43 -6.84 -8.28
C ILE A 275 -12.57 -6.02 -9.57
N ALA A 276 -13.73 -5.38 -9.78
CA ALA A 276 -13.97 -4.55 -10.96
C ALA A 276 -13.01 -3.34 -11.09
N ASP A 277 -12.47 -2.83 -9.96
CA ASP A 277 -11.47 -1.74 -10.01
C ASP A 277 -10.09 -2.29 -10.42
N ILE A 278 -9.75 -3.51 -10.03
CA ILE A 278 -8.53 -4.20 -10.50
C ILE A 278 -8.61 -4.47 -12.00
N GLU A 279 -9.73 -5.07 -12.45
CA GLU A 279 -9.95 -5.39 -13.86
C GLU A 279 -9.88 -4.15 -14.75
N ARG A 280 -10.44 -3.02 -14.30
CA ARG A 280 -10.32 -1.75 -15.01
C ARG A 280 -8.86 -1.27 -15.07
N ASP A 281 -8.16 -1.27 -13.95
CA ASP A 281 -6.78 -0.75 -13.87
C ASP A 281 -5.78 -1.67 -14.62
N GLU A 282 -6.10 -2.96 -14.78
CA GLU A 282 -5.33 -3.91 -15.58
C GLU A 282 -5.71 -3.84 -17.07
N ALA A 283 -6.98 -3.52 -17.39
CA ALA A 283 -7.48 -3.31 -18.75
C ALA A 283 -7.18 -1.91 -19.32
N GLU A 284 -6.70 -0.97 -18.50
CA GLU A 284 -6.00 0.21 -19.02
C GLU A 284 -4.75 -0.31 -19.73
N GLU A 285 -5.00 -0.92 -20.90
CA GLU A 285 -3.96 -1.41 -21.81
C GLU A 285 -2.95 -0.29 -22.00
N ILE A 286 -1.72 -0.68 -21.86
CA ILE A 286 -0.59 0.07 -22.29
C ILE A 286 -0.88 0.45 -23.76
N PRO A 287 -1.13 1.72 -24.10
CA PRO A 287 -1.37 2.07 -25.50
C PRO A 287 -0.19 1.57 -26.33
N GLU A 288 -0.47 0.82 -27.40
CA GLU A 288 0.56 0.45 -28.33
C GLU A 288 1.24 1.74 -28.82
N PRO A 289 2.59 1.79 -28.86
CA PRO A 289 3.29 2.96 -29.34
C PRO A 289 2.78 3.29 -30.74
N THR A 290 2.43 4.54 -30.97
CA THR A 290 2.06 5.02 -32.31
C THR A 290 3.24 4.82 -33.26
N GLU A 291 2.96 4.63 -34.59
CA GLU A 291 4.04 4.47 -35.59
C GLU A 291 5.06 5.62 -35.57
N GLU A 292 4.67 6.83 -35.15
CA GLU A 292 5.56 7.98 -34.97
C GLU A 292 6.52 7.80 -33.81
N GLU A 293 6.06 7.23 -32.67
CA GLU A 293 6.88 6.95 -31.51
C GLU A 293 7.86 5.78 -31.78
N TYR A 294 7.45 4.80 -32.59
CA TYR A 294 8.32 3.69 -33.00
C TYR A 294 9.46 4.13 -33.93
N ASN A 295 9.21 5.11 -34.79
CA ASN A 295 10.19 5.61 -35.76
C ASN A 295 11.12 6.70 -35.20
N GLY A 296 10.78 7.35 -34.09
CA GLY A 296 11.60 8.38 -33.44
C GLY A 296 12.81 7.87 -32.64
N VAL A 297 12.90 6.57 -32.38
CA VAL A 297 13.99 5.95 -31.58
C VAL A 297 15.17 5.48 -32.45
N ASN A 298 15.03 5.49 -33.79
CA ASN A 298 16.05 5.03 -34.74
C ASN A 298 16.74 6.17 -35.52
N GLN A 299 16.72 7.41 -35.02
CA GLN A 299 17.50 8.53 -35.58
C GLN A 299 18.56 9.06 -34.64
#